data_35fafbb8b88e71bd4a0653a784eb142d
#
_entry.id   35fafbb8b88e71bd4a0653a784eb142d
#
_cell.length_a   1.000
_cell.length_b   1.000
_cell.length_c   1.000
_cell.angle_alpha   90.00
_cell.angle_beta   90.00
_cell.angle_gamma   90.00
#
_symmetry.space_group_name_H-M   'P 1'
#
loop_
_entity.id
_entity.type
_entity.pdbx_description
1 polymer ?
#
loop_
_entity_poly.entity_id
_entity_poly.type
_entity_poly.pdbx_seq_one_letter_code
_entity_poly.pdbx_strand_id
1 'polypeptide(L)'
;MAARRPSQRLAAYLASPSTRFPRTQFASTGRWLSSSAGPKASRTSYFNYSPLWLAAVALGTVAPLAYKMAEMEPINADPSTLADRDAQKKRESGVNEDSPMRLRMEKFIREQQALIVAELERVDGKKFRKDEWERPNGGGGTTCVLQEGNVFEKAGLGVSVVYGSLPKPAIEKMRANHKTIDPSMESIDFFAAGLSMVLHPYNPMAPTVHLNYRYFETANPDGTSQAWWFGGGCDLTPSYLFDEDAIHFHKTIKAACDAHDKDYYPRFKKWCDEYFYNKHRGEARGIGGIFFDDLDETERDRENTFSFVQDCLKAFLPSYIPIIEKRKDMPYTEAEKDWQQLRRGKYVEFNLVHDRGTAFGLNTPGSRVESILMSLPLTAGWKYMHEPEPKSREQRLVDVLRDPKEWV
;
A
#
# COMPACT_ATOMS: atom_id res chain seq x y z
N MET A 1 -64.63 3.66 -13.03
CA MET A 1 -64.97 3.31 -11.63
C MET A 1 -63.70 3.16 -10.80
N ALA A 2 -63.66 4.01 -9.79
CA ALA A 2 -62.88 3.95 -8.55
C ALA A 2 -61.35 3.97 -8.59
N ALA A 3 -60.83 5.19 -8.40
CA ALA A 3 -59.49 5.48 -7.90
C ALA A 3 -59.34 5.02 -6.44
N ARG A 4 -58.19 4.44 -6.08
CA ARG A 4 -57.75 4.32 -4.68
C ARG A 4 -56.47 5.11 -4.48
N ARG A 5 -56.49 6.11 -3.60
CA ARG A 5 -55.38 6.89 -3.08
C ARG A 5 -54.53 6.07 -2.13
N PRO A 6 -53.23 6.25 -2.02
CA PRO A 6 -52.43 5.69 -0.94
C PRO A 6 -52.47 6.59 0.31
N SER A 7 -52.61 5.95 1.44
CA SER A 7 -52.73 6.51 2.79
C SER A 7 -51.42 7.09 3.31
N GLN A 8 -51.53 8.24 3.93
CA GLN A 8 -50.55 8.90 4.81
C GLN A 8 -50.14 8.00 5.98
N ARG A 9 -48.84 7.78 6.16
CA ARG A 9 -48.17 7.55 7.44
C ARG A 9 -46.72 8.01 7.35
N LEU A 10 -46.50 9.28 7.67
CA LEU A 10 -45.19 9.80 8.02
C LEU A 10 -45.40 10.99 8.96
N ALA A 11 -45.36 10.76 10.25
CA ALA A 11 -45.14 11.79 11.28
C ALA A 11 -45.10 11.10 12.67
N ALA A 12 -43.92 10.82 13.15
CA ALA A 12 -43.58 10.75 14.59
C ALA A 12 -42.16 10.21 14.76
N TYR A 13 -41.15 11.05 14.72
CA TYR A 13 -39.88 10.89 15.42
C TYR A 13 -39.07 12.20 15.36
N LEU A 14 -39.53 13.22 16.04
CA LEU A 14 -38.72 14.40 16.40
C LEU A 14 -39.23 14.91 17.76
N ALA A 15 -38.64 14.46 18.85
CA ALA A 15 -38.56 15.15 20.13
C ALA A 15 -37.58 14.41 21.05
N SER A 16 -36.42 14.98 21.28
CA SER A 16 -35.62 14.76 22.49
C SER A 16 -34.80 16.00 22.79
N PRO A 17 -34.55 16.33 24.07
CA PRO A 17 -34.37 17.71 24.52
C PRO A 17 -32.89 18.17 24.51
N SER A 18 -32.73 19.46 24.29
CA SER A 18 -31.49 20.23 24.37
C SER A 18 -30.90 20.23 25.78
N THR A 19 -29.68 19.72 25.95
CA THR A 19 -28.85 20.03 27.11
C THR A 19 -27.95 21.25 26.79
N ARG A 20 -28.16 22.32 27.54
CA ARG A 20 -27.39 23.56 27.53
C ARG A 20 -26.03 23.32 28.20
N PHE A 21 -24.93 23.66 27.52
CA PHE A 21 -23.62 23.87 28.12
C PHE A 21 -23.43 25.36 28.48
N PRO A 22 -22.80 25.72 29.61
CA PRO A 22 -22.62 27.10 30.01
C PRO A 22 -21.49 27.79 29.23
N ARG A 23 -21.74 29.01 28.78
CA ARG A 23 -20.76 29.94 28.21
C ARG A 23 -19.85 30.46 29.33
N THR A 24 -18.57 30.22 29.27
CA THR A 24 -17.54 31.00 29.95
C THR A 24 -17.08 32.15 29.08
N GLN A 25 -17.27 33.36 29.57
CA GLN A 25 -16.75 34.61 28.98
C GLN A 25 -15.25 34.71 29.24
N PHE A 26 -14.47 34.93 28.18
CA PHE A 26 -13.11 35.44 28.33
C PHE A 26 -13.09 36.95 28.08
N ALA A 27 -12.76 37.70 29.14
CA ALA A 27 -12.47 39.12 29.03
C ALA A 27 -11.02 39.34 28.60
N SER A 28 -10.84 40.20 27.62
CA SER A 28 -9.55 40.71 27.15
C SER A 28 -9.09 41.87 28.00
N THR A 29 -7.90 41.83 28.60
CA THR A 29 -7.12 43.05 28.91
C THR A 29 -5.66 42.73 28.69
N GLY A 30 -5.06 43.47 27.77
CA GLY A 30 -3.63 43.44 27.51
C GLY A 30 -2.86 44.28 28.51
N ARG A 31 -1.58 43.90 28.72
CA ARG A 31 -0.46 44.82 28.95
C ARG A 31 0.87 44.06 28.83
N TRP A 32 1.71 44.57 27.97
CA TRP A 32 3.11 44.21 27.89
C TRP A 32 3.91 44.85 29.00
N LEU A 33 4.69 44.09 29.76
CA LEU A 33 5.91 44.56 30.42
C LEU A 33 6.95 43.43 30.46
N SER A 34 8.10 43.74 29.95
CA SER A 34 9.33 42.94 29.97
C SER A 34 9.92 42.89 31.38
N SER A 35 10.34 41.73 31.85
CA SER A 35 11.44 41.61 32.79
C SER A 35 12.04 40.20 32.77
N SER A 36 13.33 40.16 32.59
CA SER A 36 14.24 39.04 32.64
C SER A 36 14.37 38.48 34.05
N ALA A 37 14.09 37.17 34.23
CA ALA A 37 14.70 36.36 35.29
C ALA A 37 14.55 34.89 34.95
N GLY A 38 15.66 34.18 34.74
CA GLY A 38 15.68 32.75 34.48
C GLY A 38 15.37 31.91 35.73
N PRO A 39 14.80 30.75 35.58
CA PRO A 39 14.57 29.85 36.72
C PRO A 39 15.85 29.10 37.08
N LYS A 40 16.14 29.09 38.38
CA LYS A 40 17.22 28.32 39.00
C LYS A 40 16.97 26.81 38.85
N ALA A 41 17.96 26.12 38.30
CA ALA A 41 17.99 24.66 38.24
C ALA A 41 18.05 24.05 39.64
N SER A 42 17.13 23.18 40.00
CA SER A 42 17.22 22.32 41.16
C SER A 42 18.26 21.24 40.92
N ARG A 43 19.28 21.21 41.78
CA ARG A 43 20.30 20.14 41.83
C ARG A 43 19.67 18.88 42.37
N THR A 44 19.43 17.89 41.52
CA THR A 44 19.28 16.50 41.93
C THR A 44 20.67 15.93 42.19
N SER A 45 20.91 15.46 43.41
CA SER A 45 22.15 14.83 43.84
C SER A 45 22.33 13.46 43.15
N TYR A 46 23.29 13.37 42.24
CA TYR A 46 23.74 12.08 41.71
C TYR A 46 24.72 11.48 42.72
N PHE A 47 24.44 10.27 43.21
CA PHE A 47 25.39 9.46 43.96
C PHE A 47 26.56 9.13 43.03
N ASN A 48 27.73 9.69 43.35
CA ASN A 48 28.99 9.35 42.71
C ASN A 48 29.47 7.97 43.23
N TYR A 49 29.24 6.93 42.42
CA TYR A 49 29.99 5.68 42.59
C TYR A 49 31.33 5.84 41.87
N SER A 50 32.42 5.60 42.61
CA SER A 50 33.78 5.69 42.07
C SER A 50 33.99 4.63 40.95
N PRO A 51 34.62 5.01 39.81
CA PRO A 51 34.82 4.10 38.67
C PRO A 51 35.72 2.88 38.96
N LEU A 52 36.40 2.81 40.10
CA LEU A 52 37.25 1.69 40.49
C LEU A 52 36.46 0.45 40.96
N TRP A 53 35.23 0.58 41.43
CA TRP A 53 34.42 -0.55 41.84
C TRP A 53 33.75 -1.27 40.68
N LEU A 54 33.44 -0.59 39.61
CA LEU A 54 32.86 -1.18 38.40
C LEU A 54 33.87 -1.97 37.57
N ALA A 55 35.16 -1.59 37.64
CA ALA A 55 36.24 -2.32 36.98
C ALA A 55 36.57 -3.65 37.68
N ALA A 56 36.44 -3.72 39.00
CA ALA A 56 36.73 -4.94 39.78
C ALA A 56 35.65 -6.01 39.61
N VAL A 57 34.38 -5.62 39.45
CA VAL A 57 33.26 -6.55 39.19
C VAL A 57 33.27 -7.07 37.75
N ALA A 58 33.68 -6.24 36.79
CA ALA A 58 33.76 -6.63 35.37
C ALA A 58 34.89 -7.61 35.07
N LEU A 59 36.06 -7.48 35.75
CA LEU A 59 37.22 -8.36 35.56
C LEU A 59 37.07 -9.73 36.23
N GLY A 60 36.25 -9.83 37.29
CA GLY A 60 36.05 -11.10 38.04
C GLY A 60 35.05 -12.06 37.38
N THR A 61 34.13 -11.55 36.55
CA THR A 61 33.04 -12.36 35.99
C THR A 61 33.14 -12.58 34.47
N VAL A 62 33.86 -11.73 33.74
CA VAL A 62 33.96 -11.79 32.27
C VAL A 62 35.02 -12.81 31.82
N ALA A 63 36.14 -12.96 32.55
CA ALA A 63 37.21 -13.89 32.18
C ALA A 63 36.76 -15.38 32.18
N PRO A 64 36.06 -15.90 33.21
CA PRO A 64 35.58 -17.30 33.16
C PRO A 64 34.40 -17.49 32.16
N LEU A 65 33.62 -16.44 31.84
CA LEU A 65 32.56 -16.53 30.85
C LEU A 65 33.13 -16.54 29.42
N ALA A 66 34.13 -15.70 29.14
CA ALA A 66 34.85 -15.68 27.88
C ALA A 66 35.62 -16.97 27.60
N TYR A 67 36.22 -17.58 28.66
CA TYR A 67 36.90 -18.86 28.54
C TYR A 67 35.91 -20.02 28.25
N LYS A 68 34.73 -20.04 28.89
CA LYS A 68 33.68 -21.01 28.59
C LYS A 68 33.08 -20.82 27.21
N MET A 69 32.97 -19.57 26.70
CA MET A 69 32.49 -19.33 25.34
C MET A 69 33.52 -19.73 24.28
N ALA A 70 34.81 -19.73 24.57
CA ALA A 70 35.85 -20.15 23.63
C ALA A 70 35.96 -21.69 23.52
N GLU A 71 35.44 -22.46 24.48
CA GLU A 71 35.37 -23.94 24.46
C GLU A 71 34.03 -24.47 23.89
N MET A 72 33.06 -23.59 23.62
CA MET A 72 31.84 -24.00 22.90
C MET A 72 32.20 -24.18 21.43
N GLU A 73 32.20 -25.42 20.95
CA GLU A 73 32.11 -25.66 19.50
C GLU A 73 30.98 -24.82 18.94
N PRO A 74 31.14 -24.27 17.72
CA PRO A 74 30.01 -23.57 17.07
C PRO A 74 28.89 -24.61 16.99
N ILE A 75 27.90 -24.45 17.86
CA ILE A 75 26.63 -25.13 17.72
C ILE A 75 26.15 -24.66 16.35
N ASN A 76 26.10 -25.60 15.38
CA ASN A 76 25.27 -25.42 14.19
C ASN A 76 23.82 -25.32 14.71
N ALA A 77 23.47 -24.15 15.24
CA ALA A 77 22.13 -23.85 15.65
C ALA A 77 21.33 -23.87 14.37
N ASP A 78 20.41 -24.82 14.28
CA ASP A 78 19.40 -24.84 13.24
C ASP A 78 18.78 -23.41 13.16
N PRO A 79 18.67 -22.79 11.99
CA PRO A 79 18.18 -21.42 11.88
C PRO A 79 16.86 -21.28 12.65
N SER A 80 16.87 -20.43 13.66
CA SER A 80 15.77 -20.36 14.63
C SER A 80 14.49 -19.73 14.07
N THR A 81 14.61 -18.92 13.01
CA THR A 81 13.48 -18.22 12.40
C THR A 81 13.29 -18.58 10.93
N LEU A 82 12.07 -18.36 10.41
CA LEU A 82 11.78 -18.54 8.98
C LEU A 82 12.71 -17.66 8.12
N ALA A 83 13.00 -16.43 8.56
CA ALA A 83 13.91 -15.51 7.88
C ALA A 83 15.35 -16.06 7.79
N ASP A 84 15.87 -16.66 8.87
CA ASP A 84 17.22 -17.22 8.91
C ASP A 84 17.34 -18.42 7.96
N ARG A 85 16.36 -19.32 7.97
CA ARG A 85 16.30 -20.49 7.07
C ARG A 85 16.28 -20.05 5.60
N ASP A 86 15.49 -19.05 5.26
CA ASP A 86 15.40 -18.51 3.90
C ASP A 86 16.69 -17.81 3.49
N ALA A 87 17.32 -17.06 4.39
CA ALA A 87 18.62 -16.44 4.14
C ALA A 87 19.71 -17.49 3.92
N GLN A 88 19.71 -18.58 4.70
CA GLN A 88 20.62 -19.70 4.52
C GLN A 88 20.38 -20.38 3.17
N LYS A 89 19.13 -20.70 2.81
CA LYS A 89 18.79 -21.33 1.53
C LYS A 89 19.22 -20.48 0.34
N LYS A 90 19.00 -19.16 0.40
CA LYS A 90 19.47 -18.22 -0.64
C LYS A 90 20.99 -18.24 -0.81
N ARG A 91 21.77 -18.37 0.29
CA ARG A 91 23.23 -18.45 0.23
C ARG A 91 23.73 -19.78 -0.35
N GLU A 92 23.09 -20.89 0.01
CA GLU A 92 23.54 -22.23 -0.36
C GLU A 92 23.20 -22.62 -1.79
N SER A 93 21.99 -22.35 -2.24
CA SER A 93 21.47 -22.83 -3.54
C SER A 93 20.93 -21.73 -4.47
N GLY A 94 20.92 -20.47 -4.01
CA GLY A 94 20.25 -19.40 -4.73
C GLY A 94 18.72 -19.59 -4.74
N VAL A 95 18.03 -18.86 -5.61
CA VAL A 95 16.59 -18.98 -5.82
C VAL A 95 16.32 -19.51 -7.22
N ASN A 96 15.74 -20.71 -7.30
CA ASN A 96 15.38 -21.43 -8.52
C ASN A 96 13.92 -21.89 -8.50
N GLU A 97 13.50 -22.68 -9.47
CA GLU A 97 12.12 -23.17 -9.60
C GLU A 97 11.68 -24.08 -8.43
N ASP A 98 12.61 -24.83 -7.81
CA ASP A 98 12.35 -25.71 -6.67
C ASP A 98 12.33 -24.95 -5.33
N SER A 99 12.65 -23.67 -5.34
CA SER A 99 12.65 -22.85 -4.13
C SER A 99 11.21 -22.60 -3.63
N PRO A 100 11.00 -22.43 -2.31
CA PRO A 100 9.71 -22.04 -1.77
C PRO A 100 9.09 -20.84 -2.50
N MET A 101 7.78 -20.85 -2.69
CA MET A 101 7.06 -19.81 -3.43
C MET A 101 7.38 -18.40 -2.91
N ARG A 102 7.51 -18.21 -1.61
CA ARG A 102 7.88 -16.93 -1.00
C ARG A 102 9.20 -16.37 -1.54
N LEU A 103 10.22 -17.22 -1.76
CA LEU A 103 11.50 -16.77 -2.31
C LEU A 103 11.40 -16.46 -3.81
N ARG A 104 10.64 -17.26 -4.55
CA ARG A 104 10.37 -17.06 -5.97
C ARG A 104 9.57 -15.77 -6.20
N MET A 105 8.57 -15.50 -5.38
CA MET A 105 7.81 -14.26 -5.42
C MET A 105 8.69 -13.05 -5.11
N GLU A 106 9.50 -13.10 -4.06
CA GLU A 106 10.44 -12.02 -3.73
C GLU A 106 11.39 -11.72 -4.90
N LYS A 107 12.00 -12.75 -5.49
CA LYS A 107 12.87 -12.61 -6.66
C LYS A 107 12.13 -11.94 -7.81
N PHE A 108 10.95 -12.43 -8.15
CA PHE A 108 10.14 -11.93 -9.25
C PHE A 108 9.78 -10.45 -9.09
N ILE A 109 9.27 -10.04 -7.93
CA ILE A 109 8.86 -8.63 -7.73
C ILE A 109 10.06 -7.66 -7.70
N ARG A 110 11.24 -8.10 -7.25
CA ARG A 110 12.47 -7.30 -7.31
C ARG A 110 12.96 -7.13 -8.76
N GLU A 111 12.91 -8.19 -9.55
CA GLU A 111 13.24 -8.13 -10.99
C GLU A 111 12.27 -7.20 -11.75
N GLN A 112 10.96 -7.31 -11.46
CA GLN A 112 9.95 -6.44 -12.06
C GLN A 112 10.12 -4.98 -11.63
N GLN A 113 10.44 -4.72 -10.37
CA GLN A 113 10.76 -3.36 -9.91
C GLN A 113 11.91 -2.76 -10.73
N ALA A 114 12.99 -3.50 -10.94
CA ALA A 114 14.14 -3.03 -11.70
C ALA A 114 13.78 -2.74 -13.16
N LEU A 115 13.01 -3.62 -13.81
CA LEU A 115 12.55 -3.44 -15.20
C LEU A 115 11.62 -2.21 -15.32
N ILE A 116 10.66 -2.07 -14.43
CA ILE A 116 9.71 -0.96 -14.44
C ILE A 116 10.44 0.37 -14.18
N VAL A 117 11.35 0.43 -13.19
CA VAL A 117 12.15 1.63 -12.91
C VAL A 117 12.96 2.04 -14.12
N ALA A 118 13.67 1.09 -14.78
CA ALA A 118 14.49 1.39 -15.96
C ALA A 118 13.64 1.97 -17.10
N GLU A 119 12.44 1.44 -17.34
CA GLU A 119 11.56 1.93 -18.40
C GLU A 119 10.96 3.31 -18.06
N LEU A 120 10.58 3.54 -16.79
CA LEU A 120 10.10 4.85 -16.35
C LEU A 120 11.19 5.92 -16.40
N GLU A 121 12.44 5.57 -16.07
CA GLU A 121 13.59 6.46 -16.24
C GLU A 121 13.86 6.80 -17.72
N ARG A 122 13.64 5.84 -18.63
CA ARG A 122 13.71 6.09 -20.09
C ARG A 122 12.64 7.11 -20.53
N VAL A 123 11.41 6.96 -20.04
CA VAL A 123 10.28 7.86 -20.37
C VAL A 123 10.46 9.25 -19.78
N ASP A 124 10.89 9.34 -18.52
CA ASP A 124 11.04 10.61 -17.79
C ASP A 124 12.35 11.35 -18.11
N GLY A 125 13.44 10.62 -18.33
CA GLY A 125 14.79 11.17 -18.49
C GLY A 125 15.52 11.45 -17.17
N LYS A 126 14.87 11.31 -16.01
CA LYS A 126 15.50 11.45 -14.69
C LYS A 126 15.56 10.10 -13.96
N LYS A 127 16.50 10.01 -13.00
CA LYS A 127 16.73 8.81 -12.21
C LYS A 127 15.88 8.78 -10.94
N PHE A 128 15.42 7.59 -10.57
CA PHE A 128 14.78 7.36 -9.28
C PHE A 128 15.82 7.39 -8.15
N ARG A 129 15.48 8.04 -7.05
CA ARG A 129 16.16 7.85 -5.77
C ARG A 129 15.80 6.47 -5.24
N LYS A 130 16.82 5.63 -5.00
CA LYS A 130 16.68 4.33 -4.40
C LYS A 130 16.97 4.39 -2.91
N ASP A 131 16.07 3.87 -2.08
CA ASP A 131 16.18 3.78 -0.63
C ASP A 131 15.98 2.32 -0.21
N GLU A 132 17.06 1.68 0.26
CA GLU A 132 17.07 0.31 0.76
C GLU A 132 16.96 0.30 2.28
N TRP A 133 16.19 -0.61 2.82
CA TRP A 133 15.94 -0.71 4.25
C TRP A 133 15.76 -2.17 4.69
N GLU A 134 16.12 -2.43 5.95
CA GLU A 134 16.01 -3.73 6.60
C GLU A 134 15.10 -3.63 7.82
N ARG A 135 14.55 -4.76 8.24
CA ARG A 135 13.72 -4.90 9.43
C ARG A 135 14.45 -5.71 10.49
N PRO A 136 14.37 -5.33 11.79
CA PRO A 136 15.02 -6.08 12.88
C PRO A 136 14.58 -7.54 12.97
N ASN A 137 13.31 -7.83 12.61
CA ASN A 137 12.73 -9.18 12.69
C ASN A 137 12.84 -9.96 11.36
N GLY A 138 13.72 -9.54 10.47
CA GLY A 138 13.92 -10.14 9.15
C GLY A 138 13.08 -9.49 8.05
N GLY A 139 13.62 -9.58 6.85
CA GLY A 139 13.08 -8.90 5.67
C GLY A 139 13.58 -7.48 5.52
N GLY A 140 12.95 -6.74 4.64
CA GLY A 140 13.35 -5.39 4.26
C GLY A 140 12.67 -4.99 2.96
N GLY A 141 13.17 -3.95 2.32
CA GLY A 141 12.60 -3.51 1.07
C GLY A 141 13.46 -2.51 0.33
N THR A 142 12.96 -2.14 -0.83
CA THR A 142 13.55 -1.11 -1.67
C THR A 142 12.44 -0.16 -2.11
N THR A 143 12.57 1.11 -1.77
CA THR A 143 11.65 2.16 -2.21
C THR A 143 12.36 3.01 -3.26
N CYS A 144 11.85 3.03 -4.48
CA CYS A 144 12.31 3.89 -5.56
C CYS A 144 11.35 5.06 -5.69
N VAL A 145 11.83 6.31 -5.55
CA VAL A 145 11.00 7.52 -5.63
C VAL A 145 11.62 8.50 -6.60
N LEU A 146 10.80 9.01 -7.51
CA LEU A 146 11.11 10.14 -8.37
C LEU A 146 10.16 11.27 -8.02
N GLN A 147 10.70 12.46 -7.78
CA GLN A 147 9.94 13.69 -7.56
C GLN A 147 10.46 14.77 -8.50
N GLU A 148 9.56 15.65 -8.92
CA GLU A 148 9.90 16.73 -9.83
C GLU A 148 10.62 16.23 -11.10
N GLY A 149 10.15 15.09 -11.64
CA GLY A 149 10.60 14.52 -12.92
C GLY A 149 10.30 15.46 -14.09
N ASN A 150 10.57 15.02 -15.31
CA ASN A 150 10.17 15.75 -16.52
C ASN A 150 8.76 15.39 -16.95
N VAL A 151 8.38 14.12 -16.76
CA VAL A 151 7.06 13.56 -17.09
C VAL A 151 6.24 13.30 -15.82
N PHE A 152 6.85 12.70 -14.81
CA PHE A 152 6.20 12.38 -13.54
C PHE A 152 6.50 13.43 -12.48
N GLU A 153 5.45 14.11 -12.01
CA GLU A 153 5.56 15.03 -10.86
C GLU A 153 5.96 14.25 -9.60
N LYS A 154 5.39 13.05 -9.44
CA LYS A 154 5.81 12.08 -8.44
C LYS A 154 5.55 10.67 -8.93
N ALA A 155 6.51 9.80 -8.72
CA ALA A 155 6.41 8.38 -8.96
C ALA A 155 7.03 7.61 -7.79
N GLY A 156 6.38 6.56 -7.33
CA GLY A 156 6.88 5.73 -6.25
C GLY A 156 6.68 4.24 -6.56
N LEU A 157 7.75 3.45 -6.43
CA LEU A 157 7.73 1.99 -6.53
C LEU A 157 8.36 1.40 -5.27
N GLY A 158 7.64 0.59 -4.52
CA GLY A 158 8.11 -0.07 -3.32
C GLY A 158 8.04 -1.58 -3.41
N VAL A 159 9.15 -2.27 -3.16
CA VAL A 159 9.15 -3.68 -2.80
C VAL A 159 9.31 -3.79 -1.29
N SER A 160 8.43 -4.56 -0.66
CA SER A 160 8.47 -4.87 0.76
C SER A 160 8.46 -6.37 0.96
N VAL A 161 9.35 -6.86 1.83
CA VAL A 161 9.43 -8.25 2.27
C VAL A 161 9.41 -8.25 3.78
N VAL A 162 8.48 -8.97 4.37
CA VAL A 162 8.22 -8.97 5.82
C VAL A 162 8.16 -10.40 6.32
N TYR A 163 8.97 -10.69 7.32
CA TYR A 163 8.85 -11.86 8.18
C TYR A 163 8.33 -11.45 9.54
N GLY A 164 7.60 -12.32 10.19
CA GLY A 164 7.10 -12.09 11.53
C GLY A 164 6.39 -13.31 12.09
N SER A 165 5.83 -13.16 13.29
CA SER A 165 5.02 -14.18 13.93
C SER A 165 3.67 -13.58 14.32
N LEU A 166 2.60 -14.31 14.04
CA LEU A 166 1.22 -13.94 14.35
C LEU A 166 0.83 -14.58 15.68
N PRO A 167 0.37 -13.80 16.67
CA PRO A 167 -0.15 -14.36 17.92
C PRO A 167 -1.55 -14.94 17.71
N LYS A 168 -1.98 -15.81 18.63
CA LYS A 168 -3.26 -16.52 18.59
C LYS A 168 -4.49 -15.65 18.21
N PRO A 169 -4.69 -14.45 18.75
CA PRO A 169 -5.84 -13.61 18.35
C PRO A 169 -5.82 -13.19 16.87
N ALA A 170 -4.61 -13.04 16.28
CA ALA A 170 -4.48 -12.74 14.86
C ALA A 170 -4.75 -13.98 14.01
N ILE A 171 -4.31 -15.17 14.46
CA ILE A 171 -4.61 -16.46 13.85
C ILE A 171 -6.12 -16.67 13.78
N GLU A 172 -6.83 -16.51 14.90
CA GLU A 172 -8.28 -16.67 14.98
C GLU A 172 -9.03 -15.74 14.01
N LYS A 173 -8.58 -14.49 13.88
CA LYS A 173 -9.14 -13.52 12.94
C LYS A 173 -8.91 -13.93 11.48
N MET A 174 -7.71 -14.41 11.14
CA MET A 174 -7.37 -14.83 9.77
C MET A 174 -8.13 -16.08 9.36
N ARG A 175 -8.40 -17.00 10.29
CA ARG A 175 -9.17 -18.22 10.04
C ARG A 175 -10.62 -17.98 9.59
N ALA A 176 -11.14 -16.78 9.75
CA ALA A 176 -12.45 -16.43 9.21
C ALA A 176 -12.49 -16.63 7.68
N ASN A 177 -11.39 -16.32 6.99
CA ASN A 177 -11.24 -16.47 5.54
C ASN A 177 -10.38 -17.69 5.17
N HIS A 178 -9.34 -18.03 5.95
CA HIS A 178 -8.35 -19.08 5.65
C HIS A 178 -8.44 -20.22 6.66
N LYS A 179 -9.30 -21.21 6.40
CA LYS A 179 -9.60 -22.31 7.32
C LYS A 179 -8.46 -23.34 7.45
N THR A 180 -7.51 -23.33 6.53
CA THR A 180 -6.33 -24.20 6.51
C THR A 180 -5.34 -23.88 7.64
N ILE A 181 -5.41 -22.70 8.24
CA ILE A 181 -4.56 -22.33 9.37
C ILE A 181 -4.96 -23.13 10.62
N ASP A 182 -3.98 -23.80 11.27
CA ASP A 182 -4.21 -24.61 12.46
C ASP A 182 -4.63 -23.72 13.66
N PRO A 183 -5.82 -23.98 14.25
CA PRO A 183 -6.33 -23.19 15.40
C PRO A 183 -5.62 -23.49 16.71
N SER A 184 -4.89 -24.59 16.81
CA SER A 184 -4.25 -25.03 18.06
C SER A 184 -2.92 -24.28 18.36
N MET A 185 -2.38 -23.57 17.36
CA MET A 185 -1.11 -22.87 17.49
C MET A 185 -1.25 -21.58 18.32
N GLU A 186 -0.34 -21.39 19.28
CA GLU A 186 -0.25 -20.15 20.07
C GLU A 186 0.40 -19.00 19.27
N SER A 187 1.26 -19.34 18.30
CA SER A 187 1.83 -18.41 17.33
C SER A 187 2.18 -19.14 16.05
N ILE A 188 2.19 -18.42 14.92
CA ILE A 188 2.55 -18.97 13.62
C ILE A 188 3.43 -17.98 12.86
N ASP A 189 4.52 -18.46 12.30
CA ASP A 189 5.39 -17.64 11.47
C ASP A 189 4.70 -17.32 10.15
N PHE A 190 4.94 -16.09 9.66
CA PHE A 190 4.41 -15.64 8.37
C PHE A 190 5.47 -14.95 7.52
N PHE A 191 5.22 -14.99 6.23
CA PHE A 191 5.92 -14.22 5.22
C PHE A 191 4.91 -13.39 4.42
N ALA A 192 5.26 -12.14 4.13
CA ALA A 192 4.51 -11.28 3.22
C ALA A 192 5.49 -10.56 2.29
N ALA A 193 5.20 -10.55 1.00
CA ALA A 193 5.97 -9.78 0.03
C ALA A 193 5.04 -9.12 -0.98
N GLY A 194 5.39 -7.91 -1.40
CA GLY A 194 4.61 -7.19 -2.40
C GLY A 194 5.40 -6.09 -3.10
N LEU A 195 4.96 -5.79 -4.31
CA LEU A 195 5.36 -4.63 -5.09
C LEU A 195 4.16 -3.71 -5.23
N SER A 196 4.33 -2.45 -4.82
CA SER A 196 3.33 -1.40 -4.94
C SER A 196 3.89 -0.22 -5.71
N MET A 197 3.06 0.41 -6.54
CA MET A 197 3.49 1.54 -7.36
C MET A 197 2.34 2.53 -7.56
N VAL A 198 2.67 3.81 -7.58
CA VAL A 198 1.78 4.88 -8.08
C VAL A 198 2.60 5.87 -8.90
N LEU A 199 2.07 6.25 -10.07
CA LEU A 199 2.66 7.25 -10.95
C LEU A 199 1.71 8.43 -11.11
N HIS A 200 2.17 9.65 -10.82
CA HIS A 200 1.43 10.90 -10.95
C HIS A 200 2.09 11.80 -12.00
N PRO A 201 1.61 11.79 -13.27
CA PRO A 201 2.16 12.64 -14.33
C PRO A 201 1.91 14.13 -14.09
N TYR A 202 2.81 14.99 -14.61
CA TYR A 202 2.58 16.44 -14.60
C TYR A 202 1.39 16.83 -15.48
N ASN A 203 1.33 16.25 -16.69
CA ASN A 203 0.33 16.63 -17.68
C ASN A 203 -1.05 16.11 -17.25
N PRO A 204 -2.08 16.97 -17.15
CA PRO A 204 -3.44 16.56 -16.81
C PRO A 204 -4.09 15.62 -17.83
N MET A 205 -3.58 15.57 -19.07
CA MET A 205 -4.06 14.63 -20.10
C MET A 205 -3.52 13.22 -19.89
N ALA A 206 -2.42 13.06 -19.14
CA ALA A 206 -1.84 11.77 -18.82
C ALA A 206 -2.43 11.21 -17.50
N PRO A 207 -2.87 9.94 -17.49
CA PRO A 207 -3.53 9.38 -16.32
C PRO A 207 -2.54 8.97 -15.22
N THR A 208 -2.96 9.10 -13.96
CA THR A 208 -2.36 8.39 -12.83
C THR A 208 -2.63 6.89 -12.99
N VAL A 209 -1.68 6.07 -12.59
CA VAL A 209 -1.82 4.61 -12.56
C VAL A 209 -1.32 4.08 -11.21
N HIS A 210 -2.01 3.08 -10.71
CA HIS A 210 -1.64 2.33 -9.52
C HIS A 210 -1.54 0.86 -9.83
N LEU A 211 -0.62 0.17 -9.18
CA LEU A 211 -0.61 -1.29 -9.10
C LEU A 211 -0.14 -1.75 -7.72
N ASN A 212 -0.61 -2.94 -7.34
CA ASN A 212 -0.12 -3.68 -6.18
C ASN A 212 -0.24 -5.17 -6.48
N TYR A 213 0.84 -5.93 -6.28
CA TYR A 213 0.82 -7.38 -6.33
C TYR A 213 1.55 -7.92 -5.12
N ARG A 214 0.91 -8.85 -4.41
CA ARG A 214 1.39 -9.34 -3.12
C ARG A 214 1.16 -10.83 -2.95
N TYR A 215 1.99 -11.44 -2.12
CA TYR A 215 1.90 -12.81 -1.66
C TYR A 215 2.02 -12.85 -0.15
N PHE A 216 1.21 -13.68 0.47
CA PHE A 216 1.25 -13.97 1.89
C PHE A 216 1.27 -15.49 2.10
N GLU A 217 2.01 -15.95 3.10
CA GLU A 217 1.92 -17.32 3.60
C GLU A 217 2.17 -17.40 5.09
N THR A 218 1.58 -18.41 5.72
CA THR A 218 1.96 -18.88 7.05
C THR A 218 2.82 -20.13 6.91
N ALA A 219 3.73 -20.33 7.86
CA ALA A 219 4.69 -21.43 7.83
C ALA A 219 4.54 -22.36 9.05
N ASN A 220 4.67 -23.64 8.82
CA ASN A 220 4.83 -24.64 9.87
C ASN A 220 6.18 -24.48 10.57
N PRO A 221 6.39 -25.06 11.77
CA PRO A 221 7.65 -25.01 12.49
C PRO A 221 8.87 -25.51 11.71
N ASP A 222 8.67 -26.40 10.74
CA ASP A 222 9.71 -26.90 9.83
C ASP A 222 10.03 -25.94 8.65
N GLY A 223 9.29 -24.84 8.55
CA GLY A 223 9.42 -23.85 7.46
C GLY A 223 8.67 -24.19 6.19
N THR A 224 7.88 -25.28 6.16
CA THR A 224 6.96 -25.55 5.06
C THR A 224 5.76 -24.63 5.11
N SER A 225 5.19 -24.30 3.94
CA SER A 225 4.00 -23.44 3.84
C SER A 225 2.76 -24.17 4.38
N GLN A 226 1.97 -23.49 5.23
CA GLN A 226 0.71 -24.02 5.76
C GLN A 226 -0.49 -23.44 4.99
N ALA A 227 -0.67 -22.13 5.00
CA ALA A 227 -1.67 -21.42 4.23
C ALA A 227 -1.01 -20.35 3.38
N TRP A 228 -1.60 -20.03 2.24
CA TRP A 228 -1.05 -19.02 1.33
C TRP A 228 -2.15 -18.37 0.52
N TRP A 229 -1.93 -17.13 0.08
CA TRP A 229 -2.79 -16.45 -0.88
C TRP A 229 -2.06 -15.33 -1.62
N PHE A 230 -2.57 -15.01 -2.78
CA PHE A 230 -2.17 -13.88 -3.58
C PHE A 230 -3.24 -12.79 -3.56
N GLY A 231 -2.81 -11.55 -3.68
CA GLY A 231 -3.68 -10.42 -3.91
C GLY A 231 -3.01 -9.44 -4.87
N GLY A 232 -3.81 -8.64 -5.55
CA GLY A 232 -3.23 -7.68 -6.47
C GLY A 232 -4.25 -6.88 -7.24
N GLY A 233 -3.71 -6.09 -8.17
CA GLY A 233 -4.49 -5.29 -9.08
C GLY A 233 -3.70 -4.19 -9.74
N CYS A 234 -4.30 -3.62 -10.76
CA CYS A 234 -3.80 -2.45 -11.47
C CYS A 234 -4.99 -1.63 -11.95
N ASP A 235 -4.99 -0.32 -11.69
CA ASP A 235 -6.11 0.56 -12.04
C ASP A 235 -5.63 1.91 -12.60
N LEU A 236 -6.45 2.50 -13.50
CA LEU A 236 -6.16 3.74 -14.18
C LEU A 236 -7.05 4.88 -13.65
N THR A 237 -6.43 6.02 -13.32
CA THR A 237 -7.10 7.20 -12.76
C THR A 237 -6.82 8.43 -13.63
N PRO A 238 -7.57 8.66 -14.72
CA PRO A 238 -7.43 9.84 -15.56
C PRO A 238 -8.06 11.08 -14.93
N SER A 239 -7.48 12.26 -15.24
CA SER A 239 -8.15 13.55 -15.03
C SER A 239 -8.98 13.97 -16.24
N TYR A 240 -8.61 13.52 -17.43
CA TYR A 240 -9.37 13.65 -18.68
C TYR A 240 -9.52 12.28 -19.34
N LEU A 241 -10.75 11.93 -19.69
CA LEU A 241 -11.08 10.64 -20.26
C LEU A 241 -10.82 10.62 -21.77
N PHE A 242 -10.00 9.68 -22.21
CA PHE A 242 -9.82 9.27 -23.60
C PHE A 242 -10.25 7.80 -23.72
N ASP A 243 -11.29 7.55 -24.50
CA ASP A 243 -11.85 6.20 -24.63
C ASP A 243 -10.84 5.20 -25.19
N GLU A 244 -10.02 5.65 -26.16
CA GLU A 244 -8.98 4.80 -26.74
C GLU A 244 -7.92 4.37 -25.74
N ASP A 245 -7.57 5.21 -24.75
CA ASP A 245 -6.63 4.88 -23.68
C ASP A 245 -7.26 3.87 -22.70
N ALA A 246 -8.52 4.12 -22.32
CA ALA A 246 -9.28 3.21 -21.47
C ALA A 246 -9.42 1.83 -22.12
N ILE A 247 -9.81 1.76 -23.38
CA ILE A 247 -9.94 0.52 -24.16
C ILE A 247 -8.58 -0.20 -24.25
N HIS A 248 -7.50 0.51 -24.57
CA HIS A 248 -6.15 -0.06 -24.67
C HIS A 248 -5.72 -0.68 -23.33
N PHE A 249 -5.85 0.08 -22.24
CA PHE A 249 -5.48 -0.36 -20.90
C PHE A 249 -6.24 -1.64 -20.49
N HIS A 250 -7.57 -1.56 -20.57
CA HIS A 250 -8.43 -2.68 -20.19
C HIS A 250 -8.24 -3.91 -21.08
N LYS A 251 -8.08 -3.73 -22.41
CA LYS A 251 -7.83 -4.82 -23.35
C LYS A 251 -6.51 -5.53 -23.08
N THR A 252 -5.47 -4.79 -22.72
CA THR A 252 -4.15 -5.36 -22.42
C THR A 252 -4.20 -6.19 -21.13
N ILE A 253 -4.83 -5.68 -20.07
CA ILE A 253 -4.99 -6.39 -18.80
C ILE A 253 -5.93 -7.59 -18.96
N LYS A 254 -7.04 -7.41 -19.71
CA LYS A 254 -7.96 -8.51 -20.02
C LYS A 254 -7.26 -9.66 -20.72
N ALA A 255 -6.37 -9.39 -21.66
CA ALA A 255 -5.63 -10.43 -22.35
C ALA A 255 -4.75 -11.26 -21.40
N ALA A 256 -4.12 -10.63 -20.40
CA ALA A 256 -3.39 -11.32 -19.35
C ALA A 256 -4.29 -12.20 -18.47
N CYS A 257 -5.47 -11.71 -18.11
CA CYS A 257 -6.46 -12.50 -17.34
C CYS A 257 -6.98 -13.68 -18.17
N ASP A 258 -7.36 -13.43 -19.42
CA ASP A 258 -7.96 -14.41 -20.33
C ASP A 258 -7.03 -15.57 -20.70
N ALA A 259 -5.72 -15.39 -20.58
CA ALA A 259 -4.72 -16.44 -20.77
C ALA A 259 -4.81 -17.51 -19.66
N HIS A 260 -5.40 -17.19 -18.50
CA HIS A 260 -5.55 -18.09 -17.37
C HIS A 260 -7.00 -18.51 -17.14
N ASP A 261 -7.93 -17.54 -17.13
CA ASP A 261 -9.36 -17.80 -16.99
C ASP A 261 -10.19 -16.67 -17.59
N LYS A 262 -11.22 -17.00 -18.38
CA LYS A 262 -12.11 -16.03 -19.02
C LYS A 262 -12.99 -15.26 -18.02
N ASP A 263 -13.23 -15.83 -16.84
CA ASP A 263 -14.04 -15.22 -15.79
C ASP A 263 -13.22 -14.28 -14.89
N TYR A 264 -11.88 -14.30 -14.98
CA TYR A 264 -11.03 -13.47 -14.14
C TYR A 264 -11.23 -11.98 -14.42
N TYR A 265 -11.14 -11.57 -15.68
CA TYR A 265 -11.27 -10.15 -16.00
C TYR A 265 -12.63 -9.57 -15.59
N PRO A 266 -13.81 -10.10 -15.98
CA PRO A 266 -15.08 -9.51 -15.59
C PRO A 266 -15.29 -9.51 -14.07
N ARG A 267 -14.89 -10.56 -13.37
CA ARG A 267 -14.97 -10.65 -11.91
C ARG A 267 -14.06 -9.63 -11.22
N PHE A 268 -12.81 -9.53 -11.63
CA PHE A 268 -11.83 -8.65 -11.00
C PHE A 268 -12.00 -7.19 -11.38
N LYS A 269 -12.51 -6.90 -12.58
CA LYS A 269 -12.90 -5.55 -12.98
C LYS A 269 -14.05 -5.03 -12.12
N LYS A 270 -15.09 -5.83 -11.95
CA LYS A 270 -16.21 -5.48 -11.07
C LYS A 270 -15.74 -5.24 -9.63
N TRP A 271 -14.89 -6.12 -9.12
CA TRP A 271 -14.33 -5.96 -7.77
C TRP A 271 -13.46 -4.71 -7.66
N CYS A 272 -12.69 -4.36 -8.70
CA CYS A 272 -11.92 -3.13 -8.78
C CYS A 272 -12.82 -1.88 -8.65
N ASP A 273 -13.92 -1.83 -9.40
CA ASP A 273 -14.87 -0.72 -9.35
C ASP A 273 -15.50 -0.57 -7.95
N GLU A 274 -15.87 -1.68 -7.31
CA GLU A 274 -16.42 -1.69 -5.96
C GLU A 274 -15.40 -1.28 -4.89
N TYR A 275 -14.15 -1.77 -5.00
CA TYR A 275 -13.09 -1.48 -4.05
C TYR A 275 -12.66 -0.02 -4.07
N PHE A 276 -12.44 0.54 -5.27
CA PHE A 276 -11.96 1.91 -5.46
C PHE A 276 -13.08 2.97 -5.49
N TYR A 277 -14.27 2.62 -4.99
CA TYR A 277 -15.37 3.55 -4.87
C TYR A 277 -15.21 4.47 -3.66
N ASN A 278 -15.20 5.78 -3.90
CA ASN A 278 -15.09 6.83 -2.89
C ASN A 278 -16.48 7.13 -2.31
N LYS A 279 -16.85 6.41 -1.25
CA LYS A 279 -18.22 6.37 -0.71
C LYS A 279 -18.78 7.73 -0.35
N HIS A 280 -17.98 8.62 0.26
CA HIS A 280 -18.43 9.96 0.68
C HIS A 280 -18.53 10.96 -0.49
N ARG A 281 -18.03 10.60 -1.68
CA ARG A 281 -18.17 11.38 -2.91
C ARG A 281 -19.21 10.82 -3.86
N GLY A 282 -19.61 9.56 -3.72
CA GLY A 282 -20.53 8.89 -4.61
C GLY A 282 -19.96 8.65 -6.02
N GLU A 283 -18.64 8.44 -6.13
CA GLU A 283 -17.93 8.21 -7.39
C GLU A 283 -16.72 7.31 -7.22
N ALA A 284 -16.33 6.58 -8.26
CA ALA A 284 -15.09 5.80 -8.25
C ALA A 284 -13.85 6.71 -8.28
N ARG A 285 -12.71 6.20 -7.78
CA ARG A 285 -11.42 6.88 -7.84
C ARG A 285 -10.92 7.06 -9.27
N GLY A 286 -11.10 6.04 -10.10
CA GLY A 286 -10.66 5.97 -11.50
C GLY A 286 -11.62 5.15 -12.35
N ILE A 287 -11.18 4.81 -13.55
CA ILE A 287 -11.97 4.07 -14.54
C ILE A 287 -11.82 2.54 -14.44
N GLY A 288 -11.29 2.07 -13.31
CA GLY A 288 -11.11 0.65 -13.02
C GLY A 288 -9.83 0.08 -13.62
N GLY A 289 -9.85 -1.20 -13.72
CA GLY A 289 -8.77 -2.11 -14.09
C GLY A 289 -9.11 -3.49 -13.56
N ILE A 290 -8.21 -4.10 -12.77
CA ILE A 290 -8.48 -5.33 -12.03
C ILE A 290 -8.10 -5.16 -10.56
N PHE A 291 -8.85 -5.81 -9.69
CA PHE A 291 -8.51 -6.00 -8.27
C PHE A 291 -8.94 -7.37 -7.82
N PHE A 292 -8.05 -8.07 -7.11
CA PHE A 292 -8.32 -9.36 -6.49
C PHE A 292 -7.59 -9.48 -5.16
N ASP A 293 -8.15 -10.26 -4.25
CA ASP A 293 -7.59 -10.56 -2.94
C ASP A 293 -7.90 -11.99 -2.55
N ASP A 294 -7.14 -12.54 -1.59
CA ASP A 294 -7.37 -13.86 -1.02
C ASP A 294 -7.49 -14.99 -2.08
N LEU A 295 -6.73 -14.92 -3.20
CA LEU A 295 -6.65 -16.05 -4.15
C LEU A 295 -5.77 -17.14 -3.55
N ASP A 296 -6.39 -18.18 -3.09
CA ASP A 296 -5.78 -19.35 -2.42
C ASP A 296 -6.09 -20.68 -3.17
N GLU A 297 -5.84 -21.80 -2.52
CA GLU A 297 -6.07 -23.14 -3.06
C GLU A 297 -7.54 -23.45 -3.41
N THR A 298 -8.49 -22.66 -2.93
CA THR A 298 -9.91 -22.84 -3.27
C THR A 298 -10.24 -22.36 -4.67
N GLU A 299 -9.45 -21.44 -5.21
CA GLU A 299 -9.58 -20.93 -6.58
C GLU A 299 -8.78 -21.79 -7.57
N ARG A 300 -7.48 -21.96 -7.28
CA ARG A 300 -6.55 -22.67 -8.15
C ARG A 300 -5.28 -23.05 -7.37
N ASP A 301 -4.50 -24.00 -7.89
CA ASP A 301 -3.21 -24.32 -7.29
C ASP A 301 -2.24 -23.14 -7.33
N ARG A 302 -1.24 -23.19 -6.45
CA ARG A 302 -0.30 -22.11 -6.20
C ARG A 302 0.52 -21.70 -7.42
N GLU A 303 0.95 -22.67 -8.22
CA GLU A 303 1.78 -22.40 -9.41
C GLU A 303 0.98 -21.68 -10.51
N ASN A 304 -0.22 -22.12 -10.77
CA ASN A 304 -1.12 -21.49 -11.73
C ASN A 304 -1.52 -20.08 -11.26
N THR A 305 -1.77 -19.89 -9.95
CA THR A 305 -2.06 -18.55 -9.39
C THR A 305 -0.85 -17.64 -9.49
N PHE A 306 0.37 -18.14 -9.22
CA PHE A 306 1.59 -17.38 -9.40
C PHE A 306 1.84 -16.99 -10.85
N SER A 307 1.62 -17.89 -11.80
CA SER A 307 1.73 -17.62 -13.24
C SER A 307 0.76 -16.50 -13.67
N PHE A 308 -0.48 -16.54 -13.20
CA PHE A 308 -1.47 -15.47 -13.42
C PHE A 308 -0.96 -14.11 -12.89
N VAL A 309 -0.48 -14.07 -11.65
CA VAL A 309 0.07 -12.86 -11.03
C VAL A 309 1.27 -12.32 -11.83
N GLN A 310 2.14 -13.22 -12.31
CA GLN A 310 3.29 -12.82 -13.13
C GLN A 310 2.84 -12.16 -14.45
N ASP A 311 1.87 -12.74 -15.15
CA ASP A 311 1.42 -12.20 -16.43
C ASP A 311 0.65 -10.88 -16.26
N CYS A 312 -0.16 -10.76 -15.20
CA CYS A 312 -0.80 -9.48 -14.87
C CYS A 312 0.21 -8.37 -14.55
N LEU A 313 1.27 -8.67 -13.78
CA LEU A 313 2.31 -7.68 -13.49
C LEU A 313 3.13 -7.31 -14.74
N LYS A 314 3.48 -8.29 -15.57
CA LYS A 314 4.16 -8.05 -16.85
C LYS A 314 3.32 -7.24 -17.83
N ALA A 315 2.00 -7.33 -17.78
CA ALA A 315 1.07 -6.55 -18.60
C ALA A 315 1.08 -5.05 -18.28
N PHE A 316 1.67 -4.63 -17.15
CA PHE A 316 1.71 -3.22 -16.76
C PHE A 316 2.40 -2.33 -17.79
N LEU A 317 3.64 -2.60 -18.15
CA LEU A 317 4.38 -1.76 -19.09
C LEU A 317 3.66 -1.64 -20.46
N PRO A 318 3.24 -2.73 -21.12
CA PRO A 318 2.50 -2.62 -22.38
C PRO A 318 1.12 -1.94 -22.24
N SER A 319 0.49 -1.97 -21.06
CA SER A 319 -0.79 -1.28 -20.85
C SER A 319 -0.65 0.23 -20.64
N TYR A 320 0.43 0.69 -20.01
CA TYR A 320 0.58 2.09 -19.58
C TYR A 320 1.54 2.91 -20.42
N ILE A 321 2.69 2.35 -20.85
CA ILE A 321 3.73 3.12 -21.56
C ILE A 321 3.20 3.78 -22.86
N PRO A 322 2.42 3.10 -23.72
CA PRO A 322 1.87 3.75 -24.91
C PRO A 322 0.95 4.94 -24.59
N ILE A 323 0.23 4.88 -23.46
CA ILE A 323 -0.66 5.95 -23.01
C ILE A 323 0.16 7.16 -22.56
N ILE A 324 1.15 6.96 -21.67
CA ILE A 324 1.95 8.07 -21.16
C ILE A 324 2.76 8.74 -22.28
N GLU A 325 3.36 7.97 -23.20
CA GLU A 325 4.09 8.52 -24.34
C GLU A 325 3.21 9.37 -25.25
N LYS A 326 1.94 8.97 -25.44
CA LYS A 326 0.96 9.72 -26.24
C LYS A 326 0.49 11.00 -25.55
N ARG A 327 0.42 11.02 -24.20
CA ARG A 327 -0.25 12.10 -23.45
C ARG A 327 0.70 13.09 -22.77
N LYS A 328 1.96 12.70 -22.46
CA LYS A 328 2.89 13.49 -21.65
C LYS A 328 3.21 14.89 -22.19
N ASP A 329 3.18 15.06 -23.52
CA ASP A 329 3.54 16.31 -24.19
C ASP A 329 2.32 17.06 -24.77
N MET A 330 1.09 16.63 -24.46
CA MET A 330 -0.12 17.32 -24.93
C MET A 330 -0.22 18.72 -24.34
N PRO A 331 -0.65 19.72 -25.12
CA PRO A 331 -0.90 21.06 -24.58
C PRO A 331 -2.05 21.02 -23.56
N TYR A 332 -1.96 21.83 -22.54
CA TYR A 332 -3.01 22.03 -21.56
C TYR A 332 -3.02 23.46 -21.02
N THR A 333 -4.16 23.87 -20.46
CA THR A 333 -4.39 25.17 -19.85
C THR A 333 -4.27 25.09 -18.32
N GLU A 334 -4.14 26.25 -17.65
CA GLU A 334 -4.18 26.32 -16.18
C GLU A 334 -5.49 25.80 -15.61
N ALA A 335 -6.61 26.00 -16.27
CA ALA A 335 -7.90 25.46 -15.84
C ALA A 335 -7.91 23.93 -15.84
N GLU A 336 -7.31 23.31 -16.86
CA GLU A 336 -7.16 21.85 -16.93
C GLU A 336 -6.17 21.32 -15.86
N LYS A 337 -5.12 22.10 -15.53
CA LYS A 337 -4.22 21.79 -14.42
C LYS A 337 -4.96 21.87 -13.07
N ASP A 338 -5.75 22.91 -12.85
CA ASP A 338 -6.61 23.07 -11.68
C ASP A 338 -7.58 21.91 -11.51
N TRP A 339 -8.17 21.44 -12.60
CA TRP A 339 -9.02 20.25 -12.59
C TRP A 339 -8.25 18.99 -12.15
N GLN A 340 -7.04 18.77 -12.67
CA GLN A 340 -6.19 17.68 -12.23
C GLN A 340 -5.96 17.75 -10.71
N GLN A 341 -5.71 18.95 -10.14
CA GLN A 341 -5.50 19.11 -8.70
C GLN A 341 -6.74 18.70 -7.89
N LEU A 342 -7.93 19.04 -8.37
CA LEU A 342 -9.20 18.62 -7.73
C LEU A 342 -9.38 17.09 -7.78
N ARG A 343 -9.07 16.45 -8.91
CA ARG A 343 -9.12 15.00 -9.04
C ARG A 343 -8.10 14.31 -8.10
N ARG A 344 -6.90 14.88 -7.98
CA ARG A 344 -5.87 14.41 -7.02
C ARG A 344 -6.33 14.56 -5.57
N GLY A 345 -7.05 15.63 -5.22
CA GLY A 345 -7.65 15.76 -3.89
C GLY A 345 -8.55 14.57 -3.56
N LYS A 346 -9.42 14.15 -4.49
CA LYS A 346 -10.30 12.98 -4.31
C LYS A 346 -9.52 11.66 -4.26
N TYR A 347 -8.43 11.54 -5.00
CA TYR A 347 -7.51 10.41 -4.92
C TYR A 347 -6.87 10.31 -3.53
N VAL A 348 -6.41 11.43 -2.96
CA VAL A 348 -5.85 11.49 -1.60
C VAL A 348 -6.90 11.10 -0.56
N GLU A 349 -8.14 11.59 -0.70
CA GLU A 349 -9.25 11.21 0.18
C GLU A 349 -9.46 9.70 0.20
N PHE A 350 -9.50 9.06 -0.97
CA PHE A 350 -9.65 7.61 -1.04
C PHE A 350 -8.51 6.90 -0.30
N ASN A 351 -7.26 7.23 -0.60
CA ASN A 351 -6.10 6.57 -0.02
C ASN A 351 -6.02 6.71 1.51
N LEU A 352 -6.33 7.90 2.05
CA LEU A 352 -6.25 8.13 3.49
C LEU A 352 -7.48 7.64 4.28
N VAL A 353 -8.66 7.62 3.66
CA VAL A 353 -9.92 7.30 4.36
C VAL A 353 -10.40 5.87 4.11
N HIS A 354 -10.21 5.34 2.90
CA HIS A 354 -10.84 4.10 2.48
C HIS A 354 -9.85 2.97 2.15
N ASP A 355 -8.60 3.30 1.77
CA ASP A 355 -7.64 2.26 1.38
C ASP A 355 -7.18 1.42 2.57
N ARG A 356 -7.53 0.13 2.54
CA ARG A 356 -7.17 -0.83 3.61
C ARG A 356 -5.66 -0.98 3.75
N GLY A 357 -4.93 -0.95 2.64
CA GLY A 357 -3.46 -1.09 2.62
C GLY A 357 -2.78 0.08 3.31
N THR A 358 -3.17 1.31 2.98
CA THR A 358 -2.66 2.53 3.62
C THR A 358 -2.98 2.55 5.11
N ALA A 359 -4.24 2.26 5.48
CA ALA A 359 -4.66 2.21 6.87
C ALA A 359 -3.89 1.15 7.67
N PHE A 360 -3.72 -0.05 7.12
CA PHE A 360 -2.93 -1.13 7.74
C PHE A 360 -1.47 -0.69 7.94
N GLY A 361 -0.85 -0.15 6.89
CA GLY A 361 0.54 0.30 6.94
C GLY A 361 0.77 1.38 7.99
N LEU A 362 -0.05 2.43 8.01
CA LEU A 362 0.09 3.55 8.95
C LEU A 362 -0.19 3.14 10.41
N ASN A 363 -1.03 2.13 10.65
CA ASN A 363 -1.33 1.61 11.99
C ASN A 363 -0.36 0.51 12.45
N THR A 364 0.55 0.04 11.59
CA THR A 364 1.52 -1.00 11.97
C THR A 364 2.74 -0.38 12.65
N PRO A 365 3.05 -0.74 13.92
CA PRO A 365 4.23 -0.21 14.61
C PRO A 365 5.52 -0.48 13.85
N GLY A 366 6.38 0.54 13.74
CA GLY A 366 7.67 0.43 13.06
C GLY A 366 7.60 0.38 11.52
N SER A 367 6.43 0.65 10.94
CA SER A 367 6.31 0.79 9.48
C SER A 367 6.97 2.07 8.98
N ARG A 368 7.44 2.05 7.72
CA ARG A 368 8.05 3.23 7.08
C ARG A 368 6.95 4.10 6.46
N VAL A 369 6.60 5.17 7.16
CA VAL A 369 5.54 6.10 6.75
C VAL A 369 5.77 6.65 5.34
N GLU A 370 7.00 7.05 5.00
CA GLU A 370 7.35 7.57 3.67
C GLU A 370 7.16 6.55 2.55
N SER A 371 7.45 5.27 2.81
CA SER A 371 7.23 4.18 1.84
C SER A 371 5.74 3.88 1.63
N ILE A 372 4.89 4.22 2.59
CA ILE A 372 3.43 4.12 2.47
C ILE A 372 2.88 5.36 1.75
N LEU A 373 3.24 6.55 2.22
CA LEU A 373 2.74 7.83 1.68
C LEU A 373 3.41 8.25 0.36
N MET A 374 4.38 7.45 -0.15
CA MET A 374 4.89 7.66 -1.51
C MET A 374 3.78 7.57 -2.57
N SER A 375 2.68 6.87 -2.27
CA SER A 375 1.51 6.72 -3.14
C SER A 375 0.72 8.01 -3.36
N LEU A 376 0.88 9.01 -2.49
CA LEU A 376 0.19 10.28 -2.64
C LEU A 376 0.88 11.17 -3.69
N PRO A 377 0.12 12.00 -4.44
CA PRO A 377 0.69 12.97 -5.36
C PRO A 377 1.52 14.03 -4.60
N LEU A 378 2.41 14.73 -5.30
CA LEU A 378 3.18 15.83 -4.72
C LEU A 378 2.30 17.04 -4.41
N THR A 379 1.33 17.31 -5.29
CA THR A 379 0.36 18.40 -5.15
C THR A 379 -1.06 17.90 -5.34
N ALA A 380 -2.00 18.49 -4.60
CA ALA A 380 -3.44 18.23 -4.70
C ALA A 380 -4.22 19.47 -4.25
N GLY A 381 -5.48 19.60 -4.67
CA GLY A 381 -6.31 20.75 -4.36
C GLY A 381 -7.75 20.38 -4.00
N TRP A 382 -8.40 21.27 -3.25
CA TRP A 382 -9.82 21.18 -2.89
C TRP A 382 -10.49 22.53 -3.12
N LYS A 383 -11.63 22.52 -3.82
CA LYS A 383 -12.50 23.69 -3.96
C LYS A 383 -13.86 23.38 -3.35
N TYR A 384 -14.36 24.31 -2.53
CA TYR A 384 -15.64 24.13 -1.86
C TYR A 384 -16.80 24.04 -2.86
N MET A 385 -17.57 22.95 -2.79
CA MET A 385 -18.75 22.66 -3.64
C MET A 385 -18.51 22.85 -5.15
N HIS A 386 -17.31 22.49 -5.64
CA HIS A 386 -17.01 22.56 -7.06
C HIS A 386 -17.76 21.47 -7.82
N GLU A 387 -18.51 21.89 -8.83
CA GLU A 387 -19.15 21.04 -9.84
C GLU A 387 -18.57 21.38 -11.21
N PRO A 388 -18.30 20.41 -12.09
CA PRO A 388 -17.87 20.68 -13.45
C PRO A 388 -19.00 21.27 -14.30
N GLU A 389 -18.63 22.05 -15.31
CA GLU A 389 -19.59 22.61 -16.25
C GLU A 389 -20.37 21.50 -16.98
N PRO A 390 -21.69 21.62 -17.10
CA PRO A 390 -22.51 20.64 -17.80
C PRO A 390 -22.03 20.40 -19.25
N LYS A 391 -21.96 19.14 -19.66
CA LYS A 391 -21.48 18.66 -20.97
C LYS A 391 -19.99 18.91 -21.24
N SER A 392 -19.22 19.37 -20.27
CA SER A 392 -17.77 19.49 -20.39
C SER A 392 -17.09 18.11 -20.40
N ARG A 393 -15.79 18.09 -20.72
CA ARG A 393 -14.95 16.89 -20.63
C ARG A 393 -14.83 16.40 -19.17
N GLU A 394 -14.80 17.33 -18.24
CA GLU A 394 -14.75 17.11 -16.79
C GLU A 394 -16.04 16.43 -16.31
N GLN A 395 -17.20 16.93 -16.73
CA GLN A 395 -18.50 16.32 -16.41
C GLN A 395 -18.59 14.90 -16.98
N ARG A 396 -18.15 14.70 -18.23
CA ARG A 396 -18.12 13.37 -18.85
C ARG A 396 -17.30 12.36 -18.04
N LEU A 397 -16.14 12.77 -17.51
CA LEU A 397 -15.35 11.91 -16.61
C LEU A 397 -16.15 11.58 -15.35
N VAL A 398 -16.74 12.59 -14.69
CA VAL A 398 -17.53 12.38 -13.45
C VAL A 398 -18.70 11.44 -13.69
N ASP A 399 -19.38 11.54 -14.82
CA ASP A 399 -20.49 10.63 -15.18
C ASP A 399 -20.02 9.18 -15.25
N VAL A 400 -18.88 8.93 -15.89
CA VAL A 400 -18.27 7.57 -15.94
C VAL A 400 -17.79 7.08 -14.57
N LEU A 401 -17.32 7.97 -13.70
CA LEU A 401 -16.88 7.58 -12.35
C LEU A 401 -18.07 7.30 -11.41
N ARG A 402 -19.24 7.86 -11.67
CA ARG A 402 -20.49 7.58 -10.96
C ARG A 402 -21.16 6.30 -11.45
N ASP A 403 -21.02 6.02 -12.74
CA ASP A 403 -21.58 4.83 -13.40
C ASP A 403 -20.48 4.15 -14.24
N PRO A 404 -19.67 3.26 -13.63
CA PRO A 404 -18.53 2.61 -14.28
C PRO A 404 -18.93 1.83 -15.53
N LYS A 405 -18.14 2.01 -16.60
CA LYS A 405 -18.37 1.37 -17.89
C LYS A 405 -17.62 0.05 -18.04
N GLU A 406 -18.20 -0.83 -18.84
CA GLU A 406 -17.45 -1.91 -19.49
C GLU A 406 -16.70 -1.33 -20.70
N TRP A 407 -15.37 -1.55 -20.72
CA TRP A 407 -14.49 -0.98 -21.77
C TRP A 407 -14.19 -1.98 -22.89
N VAL A 408 -14.26 -3.30 -22.58
CA VAL A 408 -13.89 -4.41 -23.49
C VAL A 408 -14.68 -5.69 -23.22
#